data_a44c2bced20528c5dbe2d5e26461cc21
#
_entry.id   a44c2bced20528c5dbe2d5e26461cc21
#
_cell.length_a   1.000
_cell.length_b   1.000
_cell.length_c   1.000
_cell.angle_alpha   90.00
_cell.angle_beta   90.00
_cell.angle_gamma   90.00
#
_symmetry.space_group_name_H-M   'P 1'
#
loop_
_entity.id
_entity.type
_entity.pdbx_description
1 polymer ?
#
loop_
_entity_poly.entity_id
_entity_poly.type
_entity_poly.pdbx_seq_one_letter_code
_entity_poly.pdbx_strand_id
1 'polypeptide(L)'
;MPAGLRAVVSYVEVEYQMSERHACRLMGLGRTTHRYRARKAERDSELRARLKKLAAKRMRFGYRRLTAMLVREGMPTNHKRVYRLYREEGLAMRIRQRRRIRWRGAVTSPAATRPNERWSMDLVSDCVATGRVIRMLTIVDGCTRECPAIEVDTSLGGLRVRRVLDRIASERGLPEAIVLDNGPEFRSRALGAWSEERGVRLEFIQPGKPVQNAYVESFNGRLRDECLNANWFTSLSDARRKIEAWRQDYNQQRPHSSLDYVPPAEFARTRAEMRA
;
A
#
# COMPACT_ATOMS: atom_id res chain seq x y z
N MET A 1 -31.26 12.06 -15.06
CA MET A 1 -32.61 12.25 -15.59
C MET A 1 -33.63 12.69 -14.53
N PRO A 2 -33.97 11.99 -13.45
CA PRO A 2 -35.00 12.48 -12.50
C PRO A 2 -34.65 13.80 -11.77
N ALA A 3 -33.36 14.12 -11.59
CA ALA A 3 -32.96 15.35 -10.91
C ALA A 3 -33.23 16.61 -11.73
N GLY A 4 -33.00 16.58 -13.06
CA GLY A 4 -33.34 17.68 -13.95
C GLY A 4 -34.85 17.94 -14.02
N LEU A 5 -35.65 16.88 -14.14
CA LEU A 5 -37.09 17.00 -14.18
C LEU A 5 -37.65 17.58 -12.86
N ARG A 6 -37.08 17.29 -11.69
CA ARG A 6 -37.47 17.90 -10.41
C ARG A 6 -37.26 19.42 -10.39
N ALA A 7 -36.10 19.87 -10.92
CA ALA A 7 -35.81 21.30 -11.01
C ALA A 7 -36.82 22.02 -11.94
N VAL A 8 -37.17 21.37 -13.08
CA VAL A 8 -38.15 21.90 -14.01
C VAL A 8 -39.56 21.96 -13.37
N VAL A 9 -39.97 20.90 -12.63
CA VAL A 9 -41.26 20.94 -11.89
C VAL A 9 -41.26 22.08 -10.89
N SER A 10 -40.23 22.27 -10.08
CA SER A 10 -40.14 23.38 -9.12
C SER A 10 -40.17 24.76 -9.82
N TYR A 11 -39.50 24.88 -10.97
CA TYR A 11 -39.55 26.11 -11.76
C TYR A 11 -40.97 26.42 -12.26
N VAL A 12 -41.68 25.42 -12.82
CA VAL A 12 -43.05 25.55 -13.31
C VAL A 12 -44.03 25.90 -12.16
N GLU A 13 -43.84 25.33 -10.96
CA GLU A 13 -44.63 25.66 -9.78
C GLU A 13 -44.51 27.14 -9.41
N VAL A 14 -43.30 27.68 -9.42
CA VAL A 14 -43.04 29.07 -9.01
C VAL A 14 -43.43 30.07 -10.11
N GLU A 15 -42.96 29.84 -11.32
CA GLU A 15 -43.11 30.79 -12.44
C GLU A 15 -44.56 30.91 -12.94
N TYR A 16 -45.26 29.77 -12.99
CA TYR A 16 -46.64 29.71 -13.49
C TYR A 16 -47.68 29.55 -12.38
N GLN A 17 -47.28 29.65 -11.10
CA GLN A 17 -48.16 29.50 -9.93
C GLN A 17 -49.04 28.24 -9.98
N MET A 18 -48.52 27.17 -10.57
CA MET A 18 -49.24 25.92 -10.69
C MET A 18 -49.14 25.07 -9.41
N SER A 19 -50.21 24.30 -9.13
CA SER A 19 -50.12 23.32 -8.03
C SER A 19 -49.12 22.21 -8.36
N GLU A 20 -48.41 21.72 -7.33
CA GLU A 20 -47.47 20.56 -7.45
C GLU A 20 -48.08 19.39 -8.24
N ARG A 21 -49.35 19.09 -7.99
CA ARG A 21 -50.06 18.01 -8.65
C ARG A 21 -50.15 18.24 -10.18
N HIS A 22 -50.39 19.46 -10.58
CA HIS A 22 -50.56 19.85 -11.98
C HIS A 22 -49.19 19.90 -12.67
N ALA A 23 -48.18 20.52 -12.06
CA ALA A 23 -46.81 20.59 -12.57
C ALA A 23 -46.18 19.20 -12.72
N CYS A 24 -46.34 18.34 -11.72
CA CYS A 24 -45.86 16.94 -11.82
C CYS A 24 -46.55 16.16 -12.94
N ARG A 25 -47.87 16.32 -13.12
CA ARG A 25 -48.60 15.65 -14.19
C ARG A 25 -48.16 16.14 -15.57
N LEU A 26 -47.99 17.46 -15.72
CA LEU A 26 -47.53 18.09 -16.96
C LEU A 26 -46.15 17.57 -17.39
N MET A 27 -45.24 17.41 -16.43
CA MET A 27 -43.87 16.96 -16.65
C MET A 27 -43.70 15.43 -16.61
N GLY A 28 -44.77 14.65 -16.46
CA GLY A 28 -44.71 13.19 -16.37
C GLY A 28 -43.90 12.65 -15.18
N LEU A 29 -43.81 13.45 -14.07
CA LEU A 29 -43.05 13.10 -12.90
C LEU A 29 -43.96 12.70 -11.74
N GLY A 30 -43.75 11.54 -11.13
CA GLY A 30 -44.50 11.14 -9.93
C GLY A 30 -44.22 12.08 -8.75
N ARG A 31 -45.28 12.49 -8.01
CA ARG A 31 -45.15 13.39 -6.84
C ARG A 31 -44.21 12.85 -5.76
N THR A 32 -44.19 11.52 -5.54
CA THR A 32 -43.25 10.86 -4.63
C THR A 32 -41.81 11.04 -5.08
N THR A 33 -41.57 11.02 -6.40
CA THR A 33 -40.25 11.27 -6.98
C THR A 33 -39.85 12.74 -6.90
N HIS A 34 -40.81 13.66 -7.08
CA HIS A 34 -40.58 15.09 -6.91
C HIS A 34 -40.24 15.45 -5.46
N ARG A 35 -40.96 14.95 -4.49
CA ARG A 35 -40.78 15.17 -3.04
C ARG A 35 -39.58 14.40 -2.48
N TYR A 36 -39.02 13.46 -3.22
CA TYR A 36 -37.88 12.67 -2.73
C TYR A 36 -36.69 13.57 -2.45
N ARG A 37 -36.35 13.75 -1.20
CA ARG A 37 -35.11 14.36 -0.73
C ARG A 37 -34.11 13.25 -0.44
N ALA A 38 -32.92 13.35 -1.03
CA ALA A 38 -31.87 12.36 -0.81
C ALA A 38 -31.30 12.47 0.62
N ARG A 39 -31.87 11.72 1.56
CA ARG A 39 -31.36 11.63 2.95
C ARG A 39 -29.91 11.10 3.04
N LYS A 40 -29.35 10.66 1.91
CA LYS A 40 -27.98 10.12 1.85
C LYS A 40 -26.89 11.18 2.09
N ALA A 41 -27.10 12.43 1.73
CA ALA A 41 -26.10 13.48 1.86
C ALA A 41 -25.72 13.76 3.33
N GLU A 42 -26.70 13.88 4.20
CA GLU A 42 -26.47 14.10 5.64
C GLU A 42 -25.80 12.89 6.32
N ARG A 43 -26.30 11.68 6.00
CA ARG A 43 -25.72 10.43 6.52
C ARG A 43 -24.27 10.17 6.06
N ASP A 44 -23.87 10.75 4.94
CA ASP A 44 -22.54 10.58 4.38
C ASP A 44 -21.57 11.70 4.79
N SER A 45 -22.04 12.76 5.45
CA SER A 45 -21.23 13.97 5.72
C SER A 45 -19.99 13.67 6.55
N GLU A 46 -20.12 12.96 7.66
CA GLU A 46 -19.03 12.59 8.55
C GLU A 46 -18.05 11.64 7.85
N LEU A 47 -18.57 10.57 7.22
CA LEU A 47 -17.78 9.62 6.47
C LEU A 47 -17.02 10.30 5.32
N ARG A 48 -17.64 11.23 4.62
CA ARG A 48 -17.03 12.03 3.53
C ARG A 48 -15.91 12.91 4.06
N ALA A 49 -16.11 13.62 5.16
CA ALA A 49 -15.10 14.45 5.79
C ALA A 49 -13.91 13.61 6.25
N ARG A 50 -14.15 12.46 6.88
CA ARG A 50 -13.07 11.57 7.31
C ARG A 50 -12.31 10.96 6.14
N LEU A 51 -13.03 10.51 5.10
CA LEU A 51 -12.44 9.97 3.86
C LEU A 51 -11.48 10.98 3.20
N LYS A 52 -11.88 12.26 3.11
CA LYS A 52 -11.01 13.34 2.58
C LYS A 52 -9.74 13.49 3.40
N LYS A 53 -9.85 13.54 4.73
CA LYS A 53 -8.69 13.65 5.63
C LYS A 53 -7.74 12.47 5.46
N LEU A 54 -8.26 11.24 5.37
CA LEU A 54 -7.44 10.06 5.13
C LEU A 54 -6.79 10.06 3.75
N ALA A 55 -7.52 10.44 2.70
CA ALA A 55 -7.00 10.51 1.34
C ALA A 55 -5.89 11.58 1.21
N ALA A 56 -6.04 12.73 1.89
CA ALA A 56 -4.99 13.75 1.93
C ALA A 56 -3.71 13.26 2.63
N LYS A 57 -3.85 12.52 3.74
CA LYS A 57 -2.71 11.92 4.45
C LYS A 57 -2.08 10.75 3.67
N ARG A 58 -2.89 10.03 2.88
CA ARG A 58 -2.53 8.80 2.17
C ARG A 58 -2.78 8.93 0.66
N MET A 59 -2.11 9.87 0.02
CA MET A 59 -2.33 10.25 -1.39
C MET A 59 -2.24 9.09 -2.38
N ARG A 60 -1.54 8.01 -2.02
CA ARG A 60 -1.36 6.81 -2.86
C ARG A 60 -2.28 5.65 -2.49
N PHE A 61 -3.27 5.87 -1.60
CA PHE A 61 -4.21 4.82 -1.23
C PHE A 61 -5.48 4.88 -2.06
N GLY A 62 -5.83 3.76 -2.68
CA GLY A 62 -7.13 3.59 -3.32
C GLY A 62 -8.25 3.33 -2.29
N TYR A 63 -9.48 3.46 -2.74
CA TYR A 63 -10.67 3.35 -1.90
C TYR A 63 -10.72 2.10 -1.00
N ARG A 64 -10.20 0.94 -1.43
CA ARG A 64 -10.21 -0.28 -0.62
C ARG A 64 -9.36 -0.17 0.64
N ARG A 65 -8.15 0.40 0.53
CA ARG A 65 -7.29 0.65 1.70
C ARG A 65 -7.87 1.73 2.60
N LEU A 66 -8.42 2.80 2.01
CA LEU A 66 -9.12 3.84 2.77
C LEU A 66 -10.34 3.26 3.50
N THR A 67 -11.08 2.32 2.90
CA THR A 67 -12.18 1.61 3.57
C THR A 67 -11.66 0.83 4.78
N ALA A 68 -10.58 0.06 4.62
CA ALA A 68 -9.99 -0.69 5.73
C ALA A 68 -9.55 0.22 6.88
N MET A 69 -8.97 1.39 6.57
CA MET A 69 -8.60 2.38 7.59
C MET A 69 -9.83 2.95 8.30
N LEU A 70 -10.89 3.31 7.57
CA LEU A 70 -12.15 3.81 8.16
C LEU A 70 -12.76 2.78 9.11
N VAL A 71 -12.81 1.51 8.71
CA VAL A 71 -13.33 0.43 9.56
C VAL A 71 -12.48 0.27 10.82
N ARG A 72 -11.16 0.36 10.73
CA ARG A 72 -10.24 0.29 11.88
C ARG A 72 -10.38 1.51 12.83
N GLU A 73 -10.82 2.64 12.33
CA GLU A 73 -11.13 3.84 13.12
C GLU A 73 -12.53 3.78 13.76
N GLY A 74 -13.22 2.64 13.70
CA GLY A 74 -14.55 2.47 14.28
C GLY A 74 -15.69 3.01 13.40
N MET A 75 -15.45 3.26 12.11
CA MET A 75 -16.47 3.69 11.15
C MET A 75 -16.86 2.53 10.22
N PRO A 76 -17.70 1.58 10.65
CA PRO A 76 -18.09 0.44 9.85
C PRO A 76 -18.81 0.89 8.58
N THR A 77 -18.26 0.54 7.44
CA THR A 77 -18.79 0.97 6.15
C THR A 77 -18.55 -0.02 5.04
N ASN A 78 -19.43 -0.06 4.05
CA ASN A 78 -19.27 -0.89 2.88
C ASN A 78 -18.33 -0.22 1.87
N HIS A 79 -17.39 -0.98 1.31
CA HIS A 79 -16.45 -0.50 0.30
C HIS A 79 -17.13 0.11 -0.94
N LYS A 80 -18.35 -0.35 -1.31
CA LYS A 80 -19.14 0.24 -2.41
C LYS A 80 -19.61 1.67 -2.09
N ARG A 81 -19.98 1.92 -0.81
CA ARG A 81 -20.35 3.27 -0.33
C ARG A 81 -19.10 4.19 -0.35
N VAL A 82 -17.96 3.72 0.15
CA VAL A 82 -16.70 4.47 0.10
C VAL A 82 -16.27 4.72 -1.34
N TYR A 83 -16.39 3.75 -2.25
CA TYR A 83 -16.05 3.94 -3.67
C TYR A 83 -16.88 5.04 -4.33
N ARG A 84 -18.20 5.09 -4.06
CA ARG A 84 -19.05 6.15 -4.56
C ARG A 84 -18.59 7.52 -4.08
N LEU A 85 -18.38 7.69 -2.77
CA LEU A 85 -17.89 8.94 -2.17
C LEU A 85 -16.50 9.32 -2.72
N TYR A 86 -15.60 8.35 -2.84
CA TYR A 86 -14.26 8.53 -3.38
C TYR A 86 -14.29 9.08 -4.82
N ARG A 87 -15.27 8.64 -5.62
CA ARG A 87 -15.49 9.16 -6.99
C ARG A 87 -16.13 10.53 -6.99
N GLU A 88 -17.15 10.75 -6.17
CA GLU A 88 -17.85 12.03 -6.02
C GLU A 88 -16.88 13.16 -5.60
N GLU A 89 -15.94 12.87 -4.72
CA GLU A 89 -14.94 13.83 -4.23
C GLU A 89 -13.69 13.98 -5.15
N GLY A 90 -13.68 13.34 -6.30
CA GLY A 90 -12.55 13.44 -7.22
C GLY A 90 -11.24 12.84 -6.71
N LEU A 91 -11.28 11.98 -5.68
CA LEU A 91 -10.10 11.38 -5.05
C LEU A 91 -9.49 10.23 -5.89
N ALA A 92 -10.11 9.89 -7.02
CA ALA A 92 -9.69 8.78 -7.85
C ALA A 92 -8.32 9.04 -8.47
N MET A 93 -7.33 8.24 -8.09
CA MET A 93 -6.01 8.30 -8.68
C MET A 93 -6.03 7.76 -10.12
N ARG A 94 -5.35 8.44 -11.04
CA ARG A 94 -5.07 7.92 -12.38
C ARG A 94 -3.99 6.83 -12.27
N ILE A 95 -4.40 5.58 -12.24
CA ILE A 95 -3.48 4.45 -12.29
C ILE A 95 -3.23 4.14 -13.76
N ARG A 96 -1.97 4.27 -14.22
CA ARG A 96 -1.57 3.80 -15.55
C ARG A 96 -1.66 2.28 -15.56
N GLN A 97 -2.73 1.74 -16.14
CA GLN A 97 -2.87 0.29 -16.30
C GLN A 97 -1.82 -0.20 -17.29
N ARG A 98 -0.76 -0.84 -16.80
CA ARG A 98 0.11 -1.63 -17.67
C ARG A 98 -0.67 -2.88 -18.08
N ARG A 99 -0.72 -3.17 -19.41
CA ARG A 99 -1.27 -4.42 -19.91
C ARG A 99 -0.46 -5.57 -19.30
N ARG A 100 -1.08 -6.36 -18.43
CA ARG A 100 -0.42 -7.54 -17.85
C ARG A 100 -0.36 -8.61 -18.91
N ILE A 101 0.83 -8.88 -19.45
CA ILE A 101 1.09 -10.06 -20.23
C ILE A 101 1.09 -11.23 -19.24
N ARG A 102 0.11 -12.13 -19.35
CA ARG A 102 0.11 -13.37 -18.57
C ARG A 102 1.12 -14.32 -19.20
N TRP A 103 2.28 -14.42 -18.61
CA TRP A 103 3.21 -15.49 -18.92
C TRP A 103 2.66 -16.81 -18.34
N ARG A 104 2.26 -17.72 -19.24
CA ARG A 104 1.97 -19.10 -18.83
C ARG A 104 3.32 -19.80 -18.60
N GLY A 105 3.56 -20.30 -17.38
CA GLY A 105 4.77 -21.05 -17.04
C GLY A 105 5.79 -20.31 -16.17
N ALA A 106 5.46 -19.17 -15.56
CA ALA A 106 6.31 -18.57 -14.55
C ALA A 106 6.37 -19.50 -13.32
N VAL A 107 7.52 -20.17 -13.12
CA VAL A 107 7.81 -20.89 -11.87
C VAL A 107 8.00 -19.83 -10.78
N THR A 108 6.97 -19.60 -10.00
CA THR A 108 7.08 -18.78 -8.78
C THR A 108 7.69 -19.66 -7.69
N SER A 109 8.66 -19.11 -6.95
CA SER A 109 9.11 -19.78 -5.71
C SER A 109 7.90 -20.02 -4.81
N PRO A 110 7.81 -21.17 -4.13
CA PRO A 110 6.72 -21.45 -3.20
C PRO A 110 6.56 -20.29 -2.22
N ALA A 111 5.32 -19.92 -1.94
CA ALA A 111 5.05 -18.87 -0.96
C ALA A 111 5.49 -19.35 0.43
N ALA A 112 6.22 -18.52 1.15
CA ALA A 112 6.57 -18.81 2.54
C ALA A 112 5.28 -18.93 3.38
N THR A 113 5.20 -19.98 4.18
CA THR A 113 4.03 -20.31 5.00
C THR A 113 4.21 -19.89 6.46
N ARG A 114 5.46 -19.67 6.87
CA ARG A 114 5.87 -19.34 8.24
C ARG A 114 6.66 -18.03 8.29
N PRO A 115 6.55 -17.24 9.37
CA PRO A 115 7.47 -16.14 9.64
C PRO A 115 8.93 -16.65 9.65
N ASN A 116 9.84 -15.87 9.11
CA ASN A 116 11.27 -16.21 9.00
C ASN A 116 11.59 -17.47 8.18
N GLU A 117 10.64 -18.06 7.47
CA GLU A 117 10.93 -19.15 6.54
C GLU A 117 11.78 -18.65 5.36
N ARG A 118 11.42 -17.51 4.81
CA ARG A 118 12.13 -16.94 3.67
C ARG A 118 12.05 -15.43 3.66
N TRP A 119 13.20 -14.77 3.65
CA TRP A 119 13.29 -13.33 3.39
C TRP A 119 13.66 -13.07 1.94
N SER A 120 13.28 -11.91 1.43
CA SER A 120 13.72 -11.39 0.13
C SER A 120 14.49 -10.10 0.36
N MET A 121 15.65 -9.95 -0.29
CA MET A 121 16.47 -8.74 -0.21
C MET A 121 16.66 -8.12 -1.59
N ASP A 122 16.80 -6.79 -1.62
CA ASP A 122 17.12 -6.04 -2.84
C ASP A 122 17.72 -4.68 -2.49
N LEU A 123 18.38 -4.07 -3.49
CA LEU A 123 18.94 -2.73 -3.40
C LEU A 123 18.16 -1.74 -4.24
N VAL A 124 17.77 -0.63 -3.60
CA VAL A 124 17.11 0.50 -4.26
C VAL A 124 18.02 1.71 -4.19
N SER A 125 18.08 2.49 -5.26
CA SER A 125 18.85 3.74 -5.30
C SER A 125 17.93 4.93 -5.48
N ASP A 126 18.32 6.06 -4.87
CA ASP A 126 17.71 7.38 -5.01
C ASP A 126 18.81 8.45 -4.82
N CYS A 127 18.47 9.72 -4.78
CA CYS A 127 19.41 10.79 -4.51
C CYS A 127 18.86 11.79 -3.49
N VAL A 128 19.77 12.45 -2.78
CA VAL A 128 19.45 13.63 -1.96
C VAL A 128 19.47 14.91 -2.81
N ALA A 129 18.96 16.00 -2.28
CA ALA A 129 18.83 17.31 -2.96
C ALA A 129 20.14 17.83 -3.60
N THR A 130 21.27 17.44 -3.03
CA THR A 130 22.61 17.80 -3.57
C THR A 130 23.04 16.95 -4.77
N GLY A 131 22.20 16.02 -5.24
CA GLY A 131 22.52 15.06 -6.30
C GLY A 131 23.33 13.84 -5.84
N ARG A 132 23.73 13.77 -4.56
CA ARG A 132 24.46 12.62 -4.04
C ARG A 132 23.55 11.39 -4.01
N VAL A 133 24.02 10.30 -4.63
CA VAL A 133 23.30 9.01 -4.65
C VAL A 133 23.28 8.39 -3.25
N ILE A 134 22.13 7.88 -2.86
CA ILE A 134 21.92 7.04 -1.68
C ILE A 134 21.40 5.67 -2.10
N ARG A 135 21.79 4.64 -1.37
CA ARG A 135 21.38 3.25 -1.61
C ARG A 135 20.61 2.75 -0.39
N MET A 136 19.62 1.93 -0.63
CA MET A 136 18.77 1.35 0.40
C MET A 136 18.77 -0.16 0.24
N LEU A 137 19.21 -0.89 1.27
CA LEU A 137 18.99 -2.33 1.38
C LEU A 137 17.60 -2.54 1.97
N THR A 138 16.73 -3.18 1.21
CA THR A 138 15.37 -3.53 1.64
C THR A 138 15.28 -5.02 1.93
N ILE A 139 14.65 -5.39 3.03
CA ILE A 139 14.47 -6.77 3.46
C ILE A 139 12.98 -6.97 3.76
N VAL A 140 12.39 -8.04 3.23
CA VAL A 140 10.96 -8.34 3.38
C VAL A 140 10.76 -9.81 3.73
N ASP A 141 9.98 -10.08 4.76
CA ASP A 141 9.54 -11.42 5.10
C ASP A 141 8.49 -11.93 4.11
N GLY A 142 8.75 -13.08 3.50
CA GLY A 142 7.89 -13.66 2.46
C GLY A 142 6.53 -14.11 2.95
N CYS A 143 6.35 -14.42 4.25
CA CYS A 143 5.09 -14.83 4.85
C CYS A 143 4.32 -13.61 5.38
N THR A 144 4.92 -12.86 6.31
CA THR A 144 4.24 -11.78 7.03
C THR A 144 4.15 -10.48 6.25
N ARG A 145 4.94 -10.33 5.19
CA ARG A 145 5.11 -9.08 4.42
C ARG A 145 5.71 -7.94 5.24
N GLU A 146 6.17 -8.21 6.45
CA GLU A 146 6.91 -7.22 7.23
C GLU A 146 8.20 -6.83 6.51
N CYS A 147 8.60 -5.59 6.72
CA CYS A 147 9.93 -5.10 6.37
C CYS A 147 10.77 -4.98 7.64
N PRO A 148 11.61 -5.97 7.97
CA PRO A 148 12.46 -5.93 9.15
C PRO A 148 13.39 -4.73 9.16
N ALA A 149 13.98 -4.39 8.03
CA ALA A 149 14.87 -3.24 7.91
C ALA A 149 14.85 -2.61 6.52
N ILE A 150 15.10 -1.30 6.50
CA ILE A 150 15.60 -0.56 5.33
C ILE A 150 16.88 0.15 5.79
N GLU A 151 18.03 -0.35 5.37
CA GLU A 151 19.31 0.31 5.65
C GLU A 151 19.62 1.32 4.56
N VAL A 152 19.85 2.58 4.94
CA VAL A 152 20.10 3.70 4.00
C VAL A 152 21.52 4.21 4.19
N ASP A 153 22.33 4.14 3.12
CA ASP A 153 23.69 4.68 3.13
C ASP A 153 24.09 5.15 1.72
N THR A 154 25.26 5.75 1.60
CA THR A 154 25.87 6.09 0.31
C THR A 154 26.56 4.91 -0.34
N SER A 155 26.95 3.90 0.45
CA SER A 155 27.54 2.64 0.00
C SER A 155 27.07 1.49 0.89
N LEU A 156 26.70 0.38 0.29
CA LEU A 156 26.21 -0.82 0.98
C LEU A 156 26.99 -2.06 0.45
N GLY A 157 28.22 -2.21 0.91
CA GLY A 157 29.02 -3.41 0.60
C GLY A 157 28.65 -4.60 1.48
N GLY A 158 29.15 -5.80 1.14
CA GLY A 158 28.79 -7.05 1.82
C GLY A 158 28.99 -7.07 3.33
N LEU A 159 30.04 -6.43 3.85
CA LEU A 159 30.24 -6.29 5.30
C LEU A 159 29.11 -5.46 5.98
N ARG A 160 28.61 -4.44 5.28
CA ARG A 160 27.48 -3.65 5.81
C ARG A 160 26.21 -4.48 5.80
N VAL A 161 25.95 -5.21 4.72
CA VAL A 161 24.83 -6.15 4.63
C VAL A 161 24.87 -7.16 5.78
N ARG A 162 26.02 -7.80 6.03
CA ARG A 162 26.21 -8.71 7.17
C ARG A 162 25.81 -8.08 8.50
N ARG A 163 26.31 -6.87 8.82
CA ARG A 163 25.99 -6.17 10.07
C ARG A 163 24.49 -5.89 10.23
N VAL A 164 23.80 -5.56 9.12
CA VAL A 164 22.35 -5.37 9.13
C VAL A 164 21.64 -6.68 9.43
N LEU A 165 22.05 -7.78 8.81
CA LEU A 165 21.47 -9.10 9.06
C LEU A 165 21.71 -9.58 10.50
N ASP A 166 22.91 -9.37 11.06
CA ASP A 166 23.21 -9.70 12.46
C ASP A 166 22.32 -8.91 13.44
N ARG A 167 22.10 -7.60 13.17
CA ARG A 167 21.20 -6.77 13.97
C ARG A 167 19.76 -7.30 13.92
N ILE A 168 19.23 -7.59 12.71
CA ILE A 168 17.88 -8.11 12.59
C ILE A 168 17.76 -9.48 13.26
N ALA A 169 18.77 -10.33 13.13
CA ALA A 169 18.82 -11.65 13.75
C ALA A 169 18.73 -11.57 15.29
N SER A 170 19.37 -10.59 15.91
CA SER A 170 19.29 -10.38 17.38
C SER A 170 17.90 -9.92 17.84
N GLU A 171 17.13 -9.25 16.97
CA GLU A 171 15.81 -8.71 17.32
C GLU A 171 14.65 -9.69 17.06
N ARG A 172 14.73 -10.48 15.98
CA ARG A 172 13.60 -11.35 15.55
C ARG A 172 13.99 -12.77 15.13
N GLY A 173 15.25 -13.16 15.28
CA GLY A 173 15.77 -14.44 14.82
C GLY A 173 16.20 -14.45 13.35
N LEU A 174 16.79 -15.59 12.95
CA LEU A 174 17.31 -15.80 11.61
C LEU A 174 16.23 -16.36 10.66
N PRO A 175 16.30 -16.06 9.34
CA PRO A 175 15.51 -16.75 8.35
C PRO A 175 16.13 -18.11 8.00
N GLU A 176 15.34 -19.04 7.47
CA GLU A 176 15.85 -20.30 6.92
C GLU A 176 16.54 -20.06 5.56
N ALA A 177 16.05 -19.11 4.78
CA ALA A 177 16.60 -18.75 3.49
C ALA A 177 16.41 -17.27 3.17
N ILE A 178 17.31 -16.73 2.34
CA ILE A 178 17.24 -15.38 1.81
C ILE A 178 17.30 -15.44 0.29
N VAL A 179 16.25 -14.91 -0.37
CA VAL A 179 16.20 -14.74 -1.83
C VAL A 179 16.82 -13.39 -2.19
N LEU A 180 17.75 -13.40 -3.14
CA LEU A 180 18.48 -12.19 -3.55
C LEU A 180 18.82 -12.25 -5.05
N ASP A 181 19.10 -11.10 -5.62
CA ASP A 181 19.58 -10.99 -6.98
C ASP A 181 21.07 -11.33 -7.07
N ASN A 182 21.62 -11.29 -8.29
CA ASN A 182 23.03 -11.61 -8.54
C ASN A 182 23.95 -10.38 -8.39
N GLY A 183 23.55 -9.36 -7.65
CA GLY A 183 24.35 -8.16 -7.41
C GLY A 183 25.70 -8.47 -6.73
N PRO A 184 26.76 -7.71 -7.04
CA PRO A 184 28.09 -7.95 -6.47
C PRO A 184 28.13 -7.81 -4.94
N GLU A 185 27.25 -7.01 -4.37
CA GLU A 185 27.10 -6.83 -2.94
C GLU A 185 26.65 -8.12 -2.24
N PHE A 186 25.79 -8.89 -2.91
CA PHE A 186 25.23 -10.14 -2.40
C PHE A 186 26.11 -11.35 -2.71
N ARG A 187 26.98 -11.25 -3.73
CA ARG A 187 28.00 -12.27 -4.05
C ARG A 187 29.33 -12.06 -3.31
N SER A 188 29.31 -11.22 -2.27
CA SER A 188 30.51 -10.95 -1.49
C SER A 188 30.92 -12.12 -0.61
N ARG A 189 32.24 -12.31 -0.44
CA ARG A 189 32.79 -13.32 0.50
C ARG A 189 32.25 -13.15 1.91
N ALA A 190 32.01 -11.90 2.35
CA ALA A 190 31.50 -11.61 3.69
C ALA A 190 30.09 -12.15 3.91
N LEU A 191 29.21 -12.07 2.89
CA LEU A 191 27.87 -12.62 2.99
C LEU A 191 27.85 -14.14 2.86
N GLY A 192 28.72 -14.73 2.00
CA GLY A 192 28.89 -16.19 1.91
C GLY A 192 29.31 -16.78 3.24
N ALA A 193 30.38 -16.24 3.85
CA ALA A 193 30.86 -16.68 5.16
C ALA A 193 29.81 -16.56 6.25
N TRP A 194 29.01 -15.44 6.25
CA TRP A 194 27.92 -15.26 7.19
C TRP A 194 26.83 -16.33 7.01
N SER A 195 26.50 -16.65 5.79
CA SER A 195 25.51 -17.68 5.44
C SER A 195 25.90 -19.05 6.02
N GLU A 196 27.14 -19.45 5.84
CA GLU A 196 27.70 -20.69 6.39
C GLU A 196 27.73 -20.66 7.93
N GLU A 197 28.24 -19.58 8.53
CA GLU A 197 28.36 -19.39 9.98
C GLU A 197 26.98 -19.44 10.67
N ARG A 198 25.94 -18.89 10.02
CA ARG A 198 24.58 -18.78 10.59
C ARG A 198 23.63 -19.90 10.14
N GLY A 199 24.03 -20.76 9.22
CA GLY A 199 23.20 -21.82 8.66
C GLY A 199 22.01 -21.29 7.84
N VAL A 200 22.13 -20.10 7.23
CA VAL A 200 21.09 -19.46 6.42
C VAL A 200 21.37 -19.71 4.94
N ARG A 201 20.43 -20.27 4.20
CA ARG A 201 20.59 -20.51 2.76
C ARG A 201 20.46 -19.23 1.95
N LEU A 202 21.40 -18.96 1.04
CA LEU A 202 21.30 -17.88 0.06
C LEU A 202 20.74 -18.45 -1.26
N GLU A 203 19.56 -17.99 -1.65
CA GLU A 203 18.87 -18.42 -2.86
C GLU A 203 18.99 -17.32 -3.93
N PHE A 204 19.96 -17.43 -4.83
CA PHE A 204 20.12 -16.50 -5.93
C PHE A 204 19.08 -16.75 -7.02
N ILE A 205 18.41 -15.68 -7.47
CA ILE A 205 17.46 -15.79 -8.57
C ILE A 205 18.17 -16.17 -9.88
N GLN A 206 17.46 -16.91 -10.72
CA GLN A 206 17.99 -17.26 -12.03
C GLN A 206 18.04 -16.00 -12.92
N PRO A 207 19.11 -15.83 -13.72
CA PRO A 207 19.18 -14.74 -14.68
C PRO A 207 17.93 -14.68 -15.57
N GLY A 208 17.34 -13.48 -15.73
CA GLY A 208 16.14 -13.28 -16.53
C GLY A 208 14.81 -13.71 -15.89
N LYS A 209 14.81 -14.15 -14.62
CA LYS A 209 13.61 -14.55 -13.88
C LYS A 209 13.34 -13.65 -12.66
N PRO A 210 13.05 -12.35 -12.84
CA PRO A 210 12.80 -11.43 -11.72
C PRO A 210 11.60 -11.85 -10.86
N VAL A 211 10.65 -12.58 -11.42
CA VAL A 211 9.47 -13.10 -10.69
C VAL A 211 9.84 -13.88 -9.43
N GLN A 212 11.05 -14.46 -9.37
CA GLN A 212 11.53 -15.18 -8.20
C GLN A 212 11.78 -14.26 -6.99
N ASN A 213 11.98 -12.93 -7.20
CA ASN A 213 12.12 -11.93 -6.14
C ASN A 213 10.92 -10.95 -6.06
N ALA A 214 9.75 -11.39 -6.54
CA ALA A 214 8.56 -10.56 -6.70
C ALA A 214 8.07 -9.88 -5.40
N TYR A 215 8.38 -10.43 -4.24
CA TYR A 215 7.94 -9.87 -2.96
C TYR A 215 8.65 -8.56 -2.64
N VAL A 216 9.97 -8.55 -2.72
CA VAL A 216 10.75 -7.33 -2.48
C VAL A 216 10.61 -6.35 -3.64
N GLU A 217 10.49 -6.81 -4.89
CA GLU A 217 10.19 -5.92 -6.02
C GLU A 217 8.86 -5.18 -5.83
N SER A 218 7.82 -5.92 -5.43
CA SER A 218 6.51 -5.34 -5.11
C SER A 218 6.57 -4.38 -3.92
N PHE A 219 7.40 -4.66 -2.91
CA PHE A 219 7.66 -3.78 -1.78
C PHE A 219 8.39 -2.51 -2.24
N ASN A 220 9.46 -2.65 -3.02
CA ASN A 220 10.23 -1.53 -3.55
C ASN A 220 9.40 -0.60 -4.45
N GLY A 221 8.48 -1.17 -5.22
CA GLY A 221 7.49 -0.38 -5.97
C GLY A 221 6.63 0.49 -5.05
N ARG A 222 6.24 0.00 -3.86
CA ARG A 222 5.49 0.78 -2.86
C ARG A 222 6.36 1.80 -2.15
N LEU A 223 7.59 1.43 -1.80
CA LEU A 223 8.57 2.34 -1.22
C LEU A 223 8.79 3.54 -2.16
N ARG A 224 9.00 3.29 -3.46
CA ARG A 224 9.12 4.36 -4.45
C ARG A 224 7.87 5.23 -4.51
N ASP A 225 6.71 4.62 -4.67
CA ASP A 225 5.47 5.34 -4.91
C ASP A 225 4.98 6.11 -3.69
N GLU A 226 5.11 5.53 -2.49
CA GLU A 226 4.53 6.06 -1.25
C GLU A 226 5.52 6.87 -0.40
N CYS A 227 6.84 6.68 -0.59
CA CYS A 227 7.88 7.36 0.19
C CYS A 227 8.85 8.15 -0.70
N LEU A 228 9.59 7.50 -1.60
CA LEU A 228 10.67 8.17 -2.33
C LEU A 228 10.14 9.28 -3.21
N ASN A 229 9.13 9.01 -4.05
CA ASN A 229 8.51 10.00 -4.93
C ASN A 229 7.65 11.05 -4.21
N ALA A 230 7.34 10.82 -2.93
CA ALA A 230 6.52 11.73 -2.12
C ALA A 230 7.35 12.66 -1.23
N ASN A 231 8.66 12.44 -1.15
CA ASN A 231 9.55 13.20 -0.28
C ASN A 231 10.75 13.75 -1.04
N TRP A 232 11.19 14.90 -0.61
CA TRP A 232 12.46 15.51 -0.98
C TRP A 232 13.44 15.29 0.16
N PHE A 233 14.59 14.66 -0.11
CA PHE A 233 15.59 14.35 0.92
C PHE A 233 16.68 15.41 0.91
N THR A 234 16.79 16.17 1.98
CA THR A 234 17.79 17.26 2.07
C THR A 234 19.19 16.75 2.42
N SER A 235 19.26 15.60 3.13
CA SER A 235 20.52 14.97 3.55
C SER A 235 20.33 13.46 3.74
N LEU A 236 21.44 12.73 3.93
CA LEU A 236 21.40 11.29 4.27
C LEU A 236 20.67 11.03 5.59
N SER A 237 20.85 11.88 6.59
CA SER A 237 20.14 11.75 7.87
C SER A 237 18.64 12.01 7.74
N ASP A 238 18.24 12.99 6.91
CA ASP A 238 16.83 13.23 6.61
C ASP A 238 16.20 12.06 5.85
N ALA A 239 16.92 11.48 4.88
CA ALA A 239 16.48 10.29 4.17
C ALA A 239 16.29 9.11 5.12
N ARG A 240 17.26 8.82 6.00
CA ARG A 240 17.17 7.76 7.01
C ARG A 240 15.93 7.94 7.89
N ARG A 241 15.70 9.13 8.41
CA ARG A 241 14.56 9.44 9.28
C ARG A 241 13.22 9.24 8.57
N LYS A 242 13.06 9.78 7.36
CA LYS A 242 11.81 9.71 6.59
C LYS A 242 11.51 8.29 6.13
N ILE A 243 12.51 7.56 5.66
CA ILE A 243 12.37 6.18 5.19
C ILE A 243 12.06 5.25 6.37
N GLU A 244 12.71 5.43 7.52
CA GLU A 244 12.41 4.65 8.73
C GLU A 244 10.99 4.93 9.23
N ALA A 245 10.54 6.17 9.27
CA ALA A 245 9.17 6.53 9.63
C ALA A 245 8.15 5.86 8.68
N TRP A 246 8.44 5.83 7.37
CA TRP A 246 7.61 5.13 6.40
C TRP A 246 7.63 3.61 6.61
N ARG A 247 8.78 2.99 6.92
CA ARG A 247 8.89 1.56 7.22
C ARG A 247 8.04 1.16 8.42
N GLN A 248 8.10 1.95 9.49
CA GLN A 248 7.28 1.72 10.69
C GLN A 248 5.79 1.83 10.35
N ASP A 249 5.40 2.85 9.61
CA ASP A 249 4.04 3.03 9.14
C ASP A 249 3.57 1.88 8.24
N TYR A 250 4.44 1.42 7.33
CA TYR A 250 4.18 0.27 6.46
C TYR A 250 3.91 -0.99 7.28
N ASN A 251 4.70 -1.27 8.30
CA ASN A 251 4.51 -2.45 9.13
C ASN A 251 3.30 -2.34 10.06
N GLN A 252 3.08 -1.18 10.69
CA GLN A 252 2.13 -1.04 11.79
C GLN A 252 0.75 -0.52 11.39
N GLN A 253 0.66 0.28 10.33
CA GLN A 253 -0.57 1.01 9.99
C GLN A 253 -1.12 0.71 8.60
N ARG A 254 -0.26 0.30 7.66
CA ARG A 254 -0.63 0.19 6.27
C ARG A 254 -1.45 -1.07 6.00
N PRO A 255 -2.72 -0.97 5.54
CA PRO A 255 -3.51 -2.15 5.16
C PRO A 255 -2.90 -2.87 3.96
N HIS A 256 -2.68 -4.17 4.08
CA HIS A 256 -2.05 -4.99 3.05
C HIS A 256 -3.05 -5.94 2.39
N SER A 257 -3.29 -5.79 1.09
CA SER A 257 -4.34 -6.54 0.38
C SER A 257 -4.16 -8.07 0.34
N SER A 258 -2.92 -8.57 0.43
CA SER A 258 -2.65 -10.00 0.50
C SER A 258 -2.73 -10.56 1.93
N LEU A 259 -3.01 -9.72 2.91
CA LEU A 259 -3.19 -10.05 4.32
C LEU A 259 -4.59 -9.60 4.78
N ASP A 260 -5.59 -9.67 3.92
CA ASP A 260 -6.98 -9.25 4.18
C ASP A 260 -7.11 -7.84 4.76
N TYR A 261 -6.26 -6.93 4.28
CA TYR A 261 -6.15 -5.53 4.73
C TYR A 261 -5.70 -5.36 6.18
N VAL A 262 -5.11 -6.40 6.79
CA VAL A 262 -4.41 -6.30 8.08
C VAL A 262 -3.00 -5.74 7.84
N PRO A 263 -2.47 -4.89 8.74
CA PRO A 263 -1.06 -4.48 8.71
C PRO A 263 -0.10 -5.65 8.92
N PRO A 264 1.08 -5.65 8.29
CA PRO A 264 2.05 -6.73 8.40
C PRO A 264 2.41 -7.14 9.83
N ALA A 265 2.68 -6.18 10.73
CA ALA A 265 3.06 -6.46 12.11
C ALA A 265 1.92 -7.07 12.95
N GLU A 266 0.67 -6.70 12.67
CA GLU A 266 -0.50 -7.29 13.31
C GLU A 266 -0.70 -8.74 12.83
N PHE A 267 -0.58 -8.97 11.52
CA PHE A 267 -0.64 -10.30 10.94
C PHE A 267 0.46 -11.22 11.49
N ALA A 268 1.68 -10.71 11.67
CA ALA A 268 2.79 -11.47 12.23
C ALA A 268 2.50 -11.89 13.69
N ARG A 269 1.96 -11.00 14.52
CA ARG A 269 1.56 -11.31 15.90
C ARG A 269 0.51 -12.41 15.97
N THR A 270 -0.56 -12.28 15.19
CA THR A 270 -1.63 -13.30 15.13
C THR A 270 -1.08 -14.66 14.69
N ARG A 271 -0.13 -14.68 13.75
CA ARG A 271 0.53 -15.92 13.32
C ARG A 271 1.45 -16.52 14.37
N ALA A 272 2.08 -15.73 15.23
CA ALA A 272 2.88 -16.20 16.34
C ALA A 272 2.00 -16.80 17.45
N GLU A 273 0.91 -16.11 17.81
CA GLU A 273 -0.06 -16.57 18.82
C GLU A 273 -0.74 -17.89 18.44
N MET A 274 -1.03 -18.13 17.18
CA MET A 274 -1.63 -19.40 16.69
C MET A 274 -0.67 -20.60 16.78
N ARG A 275 0.59 -20.40 17.17
CA ARG A 275 1.64 -21.42 17.24
C ARG A 275 2.14 -21.71 18.65
N ALA A 276 1.88 -20.79 19.56
CA ALA A 276 2.13 -20.96 20.99
C ALA A 276 1.04 -21.81 21.65
#